data_f275221713a0323879fc728d7199e867
#
_entry.id   f275221713a0323879fc728d7199e867
#
_cell.length_a   1.000
_cell.length_b   1.000
_cell.length_c   1.000
_cell.angle_alpha   90.00
_cell.angle_beta   90.00
_cell.angle_gamma   90.00
#
_symmetry.space_group_name_H-M   'P 1'
#
loop_
_entity.id
_entity.type
_entity.pdbx_description
1 polymer ?
#
loop_
_entity_poly.entity_id
_entity_poly.type
_entity_poly.pdbx_seq_one_letter_code
_entity_poly.pdbx_strand_id
1 'polypeptide(L)' 'MYQYTICNQPDKSIYRRQCKAIEENVPGIVEAKELANLDGGAVMIYKKDGATIKVKNDVYVGGVFVDSEIELTQFFKN' A
#
# COMPACT_ATOMS: atom_id res chain seq x y z
N MET A 1 -12.94 0.55 7.17
CA MET A 1 -11.75 0.54 6.32
C MET A 1 -10.94 1.81 6.56
N TYR A 2 -9.64 1.69 6.59
CA TYR A 2 -8.72 2.81 6.81
C TYR A 2 -8.05 3.20 5.50
N GLN A 3 -7.99 4.49 5.23
CA GLN A 3 -7.34 4.99 4.03
C GLN A 3 -6.29 6.02 4.40
N TYR A 4 -5.09 5.86 3.86
CA TYR A 4 -3.96 6.75 4.13
C TYR A 4 -3.47 7.34 2.82
N THR A 5 -3.32 8.67 2.78
CA THR A 5 -2.71 9.34 1.65
C THR A 5 -1.22 9.50 1.93
N ILE A 6 -0.40 8.87 1.11
CA ILE A 6 1.05 8.89 1.29
C ILE A 6 1.68 10.03 0.50
N CYS A 7 1.18 10.25 -0.73
CA CYS A 7 1.70 11.28 -1.61
C CYS A 7 0.57 11.78 -2.50
N ASN A 8 0.58 13.08 -2.82
CA ASN A 8 -0.44 13.70 -3.66
C ASN A 8 -0.11 13.68 -5.15
N GLN A 9 0.89 12.90 -5.55
CA GLN A 9 1.27 12.70 -6.94
C GLN A 9 1.59 11.23 -7.15
N PRO A 10 1.33 10.67 -8.34
CA PRO A 10 1.77 9.32 -8.66
C PRO A 10 3.31 9.29 -8.64
N ASP A 11 3.87 8.30 -7.95
CA ASP A 11 5.32 8.19 -7.82
C ASP A 11 5.71 6.74 -7.55
N LYS A 12 6.40 6.12 -8.51
CA LYS A 12 6.84 4.73 -8.39
C LYS A 12 7.79 4.51 -7.23
N SER A 13 8.67 5.46 -6.98
CA SER A 13 9.66 5.36 -5.91
C SER A 13 8.98 5.35 -4.54
N ILE A 14 8.04 6.26 -4.34
CA ILE A 14 7.27 6.35 -3.09
C ILE A 14 6.39 5.11 -2.93
N TYR A 15 5.76 4.66 -4.00
CA TYR A 15 4.95 3.43 -4.00
C TYR A 15 5.79 2.23 -3.54
N ARG A 16 6.98 2.05 -4.12
CA ARG A 16 7.86 0.93 -3.75
C ARG A 16 8.35 1.02 -2.31
N ARG A 17 8.68 2.22 -1.86
CA ARG A 17 9.08 2.45 -0.46
C ARG A 17 7.95 2.10 0.50
N GLN A 18 6.73 2.46 0.13
CA GLN A 18 5.58 2.16 0.97
C GLN A 18 5.31 0.66 1.02
N CYS A 19 5.42 -0.04 -0.11
CA CYS A 19 5.31 -1.50 -0.15
C CYS A 19 6.35 -2.14 0.77
N LYS A 20 7.58 -1.70 0.67
CA LYS A 20 8.67 -2.22 1.50
C LYS A 20 8.42 -1.93 2.98
N ALA A 21 7.94 -0.74 3.30
CA ALA A 21 7.62 -0.38 4.68
C ALA A 21 6.52 -1.27 5.27
N ILE A 22 5.49 -1.59 4.49
CA ILE A 22 4.45 -2.52 4.91
C ILE A 22 5.05 -3.89 5.20
N GLU A 23 5.88 -4.39 4.27
CA GLU A 23 6.50 -5.71 4.41
C GLU A 23 7.42 -5.80 5.64
N GLU A 24 8.12 -4.72 5.94
CA GLU A 24 9.08 -4.70 7.06
C GLU A 24 8.43 -4.44 8.42
N ASN A 25 7.35 -3.66 8.46
CA ASN A 25 6.78 -3.18 9.72
C ASN A 25 5.50 -3.87 10.15
N VAL A 26 4.77 -4.49 9.23
CA VAL A 26 3.53 -5.18 9.55
C VAL A 26 3.81 -6.67 9.68
N PRO A 27 3.73 -7.24 10.89
CA PRO A 27 3.99 -8.67 11.06
C PRO A 27 2.83 -9.51 10.51
N GLY A 28 3.14 -10.74 10.09
CA GLY A 28 2.12 -11.69 9.68
C GLY A 28 1.59 -11.52 8.28
N ILE A 29 2.29 -10.80 7.42
CA ILE A 29 1.96 -10.75 5.99
C ILE A 29 2.20 -12.13 5.39
N VAL A 30 1.15 -12.74 4.81
CA VAL A 30 1.23 -14.10 4.28
C VAL A 30 1.10 -14.18 2.77
N GLU A 31 0.72 -13.07 2.12
CA GLU A 31 0.54 -13.05 0.68
C GLU A 31 0.82 -11.64 0.17
N ALA A 32 1.47 -11.56 -1.01
CA ALA A 32 1.69 -10.30 -1.69
C ALA A 32 1.47 -10.52 -3.18
N LYS A 33 0.63 -9.69 -3.81
CA LYS A 33 0.33 -9.78 -5.22
C LYS A 33 0.29 -8.38 -5.82
N GLU A 34 1.07 -8.16 -6.89
CA GLU A 34 1.08 -6.88 -7.59
C GLU A 34 0.28 -6.94 -8.89
N LEU A 35 -0.55 -5.92 -9.10
CA LEU A 35 -1.26 -5.72 -10.36
C LEU A 35 -0.76 -4.40 -10.94
N ALA A 36 -0.07 -4.47 -12.07
CA ALA A 36 0.44 -3.27 -12.75
C ALA A 36 -0.49 -2.91 -13.91
N ASN A 37 -0.74 -1.61 -14.07
CA ASN A 37 -1.58 -1.09 -15.15
C ASN A 37 -0.72 -0.55 -16.29
N LEU A 38 -1.30 -0.51 -17.50
CA LEU A 38 -0.61 0.01 -18.68
C LEU A 38 -0.30 1.50 -18.59
N ASP A 39 -1.05 2.23 -17.78
CA ASP A 39 -0.87 3.67 -17.58
C ASP A 39 0.26 4.05 -16.61
N GLY A 40 0.97 3.05 -16.09
CA GLY A 40 2.04 3.26 -15.12
C GLY A 40 1.59 3.15 -13.66
N GLY A 41 0.30 3.00 -13.42
CA GLY A 41 -0.22 2.75 -12.07
C GLY A 41 -0.01 1.31 -11.64
N ALA A 42 -0.08 1.07 -10.34
CA ALA A 42 0.08 -0.27 -9.79
C ALA A 42 -0.65 -0.40 -8.45
N VAL A 43 -1.00 -1.62 -8.10
CA VAL A 43 -1.60 -1.95 -6.80
C VAL A 43 -0.89 -3.17 -6.24
N MET A 44 -0.38 -3.06 -5.02
CA MET A 44 0.15 -4.21 -4.29
C MET A 44 -0.87 -4.62 -3.24
N ILE A 45 -1.26 -5.89 -3.26
CA ILE A 45 -2.28 -6.43 -2.37
C ILE A 45 -1.63 -7.40 -1.39
N TYR A 46 -1.78 -7.11 -0.11
CA TYR A 46 -1.25 -7.96 0.97
C TYR A 46 -2.41 -8.57 1.76
N LYS A 47 -2.17 -9.76 2.30
CA LYS A 47 -3.08 -10.42 3.23
C LYS A 47 -2.41 -10.61 4.58
N LYS A 48 -3.13 -10.29 5.64
CA LYS A 48 -2.71 -10.49 7.02
C LYS A 48 -3.91 -10.93 7.85
N ASP A 49 -3.87 -12.17 8.36
CA ASP A 49 -4.95 -12.72 9.21
C ASP A 49 -6.34 -12.55 8.58
N GLY A 50 -6.45 -12.75 7.26
CA GLY A 50 -7.70 -12.59 6.53
C GLY A 50 -8.04 -11.16 6.14
N ALA A 51 -7.33 -10.17 6.66
CA ALA A 51 -7.53 -8.76 6.31
C ALA A 51 -6.71 -8.40 5.08
N THR A 52 -7.21 -7.45 4.30
CA THR A 52 -6.55 -6.99 3.08
C THR A 52 -5.94 -5.61 3.29
N ILE A 53 -4.70 -5.45 2.82
CA ILE A 53 -3.99 -4.17 2.79
C ILE A 53 -3.57 -3.94 1.35
N LYS A 54 -3.89 -2.77 0.78
CA LYS A 54 -3.53 -2.42 -0.59
C LYS A 54 -2.70 -1.15 -0.61
N VAL A 55 -1.58 -1.19 -1.33
CA VAL A 55 -0.79 0.01 -1.62
C VAL A 55 -1.02 0.34 -3.08
N LYS A 56 -1.46 1.56 -3.37
CA LYS A 56 -1.85 1.97 -4.72
C LYS A 56 -1.04 3.15 -5.21
N ASN A 57 -0.54 3.05 -6.44
CA ASN A 57 -0.01 4.19 -7.19
C ASN A 57 -1.05 4.49 -8.27
N ASP A 58 -1.89 5.50 -8.02
CA ASP A 58 -3.06 5.78 -8.84
C ASP A 58 -2.83 7.03 -9.69
N VAL A 59 -2.69 6.84 -11.00
CA VAL A 59 -2.43 7.95 -11.92
C VAL A 59 -3.70 8.74 -12.24
N TYR A 60 -4.88 8.17 -12.05
CA TYR A 60 -6.15 8.88 -12.29
C TYR A 60 -6.51 9.81 -11.15
N VAL A 61 -6.49 9.29 -9.94
CA VAL A 61 -6.74 10.10 -8.74
C VAL A 61 -5.56 11.02 -8.47
N GLY A 62 -4.36 10.59 -8.83
CA GLY A 62 -3.15 11.40 -8.70
C GLY A 62 -2.49 11.27 -7.35
N GLY A 63 -2.10 10.05 -6.97
CA GLY A 63 -1.41 9.88 -5.70
C GLY A 63 -0.99 8.46 -5.38
N VAL A 64 -0.33 8.32 -4.25
CA VAL A 64 0.02 7.04 -3.65
C VAL A 64 -0.82 6.90 -2.38
N PHE A 65 -1.57 5.83 -2.28
CA PHE A 65 -2.53 5.60 -1.20
C PHE A 65 -2.36 4.21 -0.60
N VAL A 66 -2.75 4.08 0.67
CA VAL A 66 -2.85 2.78 1.32
C VAL A 66 -4.29 2.61 1.81
N ASP A 67 -4.95 1.54 1.37
CA ASP A 67 -6.27 1.14 1.85
C ASP A 67 -6.09 -0.12 2.69
N SER A 68 -6.62 -0.13 3.90
CA SER A 68 -6.44 -1.26 4.80
C SER A 68 -7.72 -1.56 5.56
N GLU A 69 -8.00 -2.85 5.75
CA GLU A 69 -9.11 -3.28 6.60
C GLU A 69 -8.77 -3.19 8.09
N ILE A 70 -7.49 -2.99 8.42
CA ILE A 70 -7.02 -2.83 9.79
C ILE A 70 -6.26 -1.52 9.93
N GLU A 71 -6.19 -0.97 11.15
CA GLU A 71 -5.41 0.22 11.41
C GLU A 71 -3.92 -0.10 11.30
N LEU A 72 -3.17 0.71 10.57
CA LEU A 72 -1.76 0.49 10.32
C LEU A 72 -0.82 1.39 11.11
N THR A 73 -1.31 2.50 11.66
CA THR A 73 -0.45 3.46 12.36
C THR A 73 0.29 2.84 13.53
N GLN A 74 -0.30 1.82 14.17
CA GLN A 74 0.34 1.12 15.28
C GLN A 74 1.65 0.44 14.90
N PHE A 75 1.84 0.10 13.62
CA PHE A 75 3.05 -0.57 13.12
C PHE A 75 4.14 0.41 12.71
N PHE A 76 3.84 1.70 12.64
CA PHE A 76 4.76 2.74 12.17
C PHE A 76 5.11 3.75 13.25
N LYS A 77 4.86 3.43 14.50
CA LYS A 77 5.25 4.28 15.62
C LYS A 77 6.75 4.17 15.87
N ASN A 78 7.35 5.30 16.11
CA ASN A 78 8.74 5.40 16.55
C ASN A 78 8.83 5.50 18.06
#